data_bdbc76167411ada1052c4cfc7aa9e77a
#
_entry.id   bdbc76167411ada1052c4cfc7aa9e77a
#
_cell.length_a   1.000
_cell.length_b   1.000
_cell.length_c   1.000
_cell.angle_alpha   90.00
_cell.angle_beta   90.00
_cell.angle_gamma   90.00
#
_symmetry.space_group_name_H-M   'P 1'
#
loop_
_entity.id
_entity.type
_entity.pdbx_description
1 polymer ?
#
loop_
_entity_poly.entity_id
_entity_poly.type
_entity_poly.pdbx_seq_one_letter_code
_entity_poly.pdbx_strand_id
1 'polypeptide(L)'
;MADINFQLLPWQQEVYKDPTRFKVIAAGRRCGKSRLAATTLLIEGLKCPAGSAVLYVAPTQGQARQIIWHVLLELGREVISSSHVNNMDITLVNGATIYVRGADRPDTLRGVSLTYAVLDEVADIKPEAWEQVIRAALSDKKGRALFIGTPKGRNWFYDLFKLGQEDDNDWKSWHFTTKDNPLIDPSEIEAAKKTMSSFSFKQEYMASFDNAGSDIFKEEWIKYGEEPEYGSYYIACDLAGFEEVAKQAANSKKRLDQTAISIVKVTEDGKWFVKKIDYGRWDIRETAVRILMAIRDYRPLAVGIEKGALKNAVLPYLSDLMRKNNVYSHIVDLTHGNRKKADRIIWSLQGRFEHGRIILNSEEDWDEFLDQLLMFPAKGVHDDLPDSLSYIDQLAVTSYFEGEEDEDWTPIDVISGV
;
A
#
# COMPACT_ATOMS: atom_id res chain seq x y z
N MET A 1 36.40 12.83 21.55
CA MET A 1 35.02 12.54 21.14
C MET A 1 34.89 13.04 19.71
N ALA A 2 34.48 12.21 18.78
CA ALA A 2 34.24 12.68 17.42
C ALA A 2 33.01 13.57 17.44
N ASP A 3 33.13 14.81 16.94
CA ASP A 3 32.01 15.70 16.78
C ASP A 3 31.18 15.24 15.56
N ILE A 4 30.11 14.50 15.84
CA ILE A 4 29.22 14.02 14.78
C ILE A 4 28.17 15.08 14.53
N ASN A 5 28.21 15.66 13.35
CA ASN A 5 27.27 16.69 12.93
C ASN A 5 26.12 16.07 12.11
N PHE A 6 25.02 15.74 12.74
CA PHE A 6 23.79 15.32 12.05
C PHE A 6 23.04 16.54 11.52
N GLN A 7 23.02 16.71 10.20
CA GLN A 7 22.18 17.74 9.60
C GLN A 7 20.72 17.34 9.60
N LEU A 8 19.93 17.97 10.46
CA LEU A 8 18.49 17.83 10.52
C LEU A 8 17.80 19.03 9.85
N LEU A 9 16.71 18.78 9.14
CA LEU A 9 15.82 19.81 8.63
C LEU A 9 15.20 20.62 9.78
N PRO A 10 14.75 21.87 9.56
CA PRO A 10 14.20 22.72 10.62
C PRO A 10 13.10 22.03 11.45
N TRP A 11 12.12 21.40 10.80
CA TRP A 11 11.05 20.67 11.46
C TRP A 11 11.56 19.45 12.27
N GLN A 12 12.58 18.76 11.75
CA GLN A 12 13.18 17.64 12.46
C GLN A 12 13.90 18.09 13.73
N GLN A 13 14.57 19.25 13.68
CA GLN A 13 15.21 19.86 14.85
C GLN A 13 14.20 20.28 15.91
N GLU A 14 13.06 20.85 15.51
CA GLU A 14 11.96 21.20 16.39
C GLU A 14 11.47 19.96 17.17
N VAL A 15 11.10 18.91 16.43
CA VAL A 15 10.63 17.67 17.04
C VAL A 15 11.68 17.02 17.93
N TYR A 16 12.94 17.00 17.49
CA TYR A 16 14.01 16.37 18.26
C TYR A 16 14.26 17.10 19.59
N LYS A 17 14.29 18.42 19.60
CA LYS A 17 14.54 19.25 20.78
C LYS A 17 13.41 19.26 21.79
N ASP A 18 12.20 18.97 21.38
CA ASP A 18 11.05 18.93 22.28
C ASP A 18 11.24 17.84 23.36
N PRO A 19 10.99 18.13 24.65
CA PRO A 19 11.27 17.20 25.74
C PRO A 19 10.18 16.14 25.95
N THR A 20 9.04 16.22 25.26
CA THR A 20 7.89 15.35 25.43
C THR A 20 8.28 13.87 25.29
N ARG A 21 7.71 13.03 26.12
CA ARG A 21 8.03 11.62 26.24
C ARG A 21 7.61 10.80 25.03
N PHE A 22 6.38 10.99 24.56
CA PHE A 22 5.77 10.31 23.43
C PHE A 22 5.44 11.30 22.32
N LYS A 23 6.11 11.17 21.20
CA LYS A 23 6.00 12.08 20.07
C LYS A 23 5.31 11.38 18.91
N VAL A 24 4.32 12.01 18.32
CA VAL A 24 3.56 11.47 17.19
C VAL A 24 3.72 12.38 15.98
N ILE A 25 4.21 11.85 14.86
CA ILE A 25 4.48 12.63 13.65
C ILE A 25 3.69 12.05 12.48
N ALA A 26 2.69 12.78 12.04
CA ALA A 26 2.03 12.55 10.76
C ALA A 26 2.78 13.32 9.68
N ALA A 27 3.41 12.62 8.72
CA ALA A 27 4.23 13.27 7.71
C ALA A 27 4.09 12.65 6.33
N GLY A 28 4.07 13.49 5.30
CA GLY A 28 3.96 13.09 3.90
C GLY A 28 5.15 12.26 3.41
N ARG A 29 4.99 11.64 2.24
CA ARG A 29 6.10 10.93 1.58
C ARG A 29 7.27 11.87 1.32
N ARG A 30 8.50 11.33 1.35
CA ARG A 30 9.74 12.08 1.10
C ARG A 30 9.97 13.29 2.03
N CYS A 31 9.16 13.44 3.09
CA CYS A 31 9.33 14.51 4.08
C CYS A 31 10.65 14.39 4.88
N GLY A 32 11.27 13.20 4.92
CA GLY A 32 12.54 12.94 5.65
C GLY A 32 12.35 12.12 6.93
N LYS A 33 11.24 11.39 7.05
CA LYS A 33 10.89 10.54 8.21
C LYS A 33 12.02 9.59 8.63
N SER A 34 12.52 8.77 7.69
CA SER A 34 13.52 7.74 7.97
C SER A 34 14.87 8.35 8.43
N ARG A 35 15.24 9.53 7.90
CA ARG A 35 16.44 10.23 8.35
C ARG A 35 16.31 10.72 9.80
N LEU A 36 15.16 11.28 10.16
CA LEU A 36 14.87 11.66 11.56
C LEU A 36 14.90 10.43 12.48
N ALA A 37 14.25 9.34 12.08
CA ALA A 37 14.23 8.08 12.82
C ALA A 37 15.64 7.55 13.10
N ALA A 38 16.48 7.43 12.06
CA ALA A 38 17.86 6.94 12.18
C ALA A 38 18.71 7.86 13.05
N THR A 39 18.67 9.17 12.81
CA THR A 39 19.43 10.16 13.58
C THR A 39 19.03 10.13 15.05
N THR A 40 17.75 10.08 15.36
CA THR A 40 17.25 10.03 16.73
C THR A 40 17.71 8.75 17.44
N LEU A 41 17.64 7.58 16.77
CA LEU A 41 18.11 6.32 17.33
C LEU A 41 19.61 6.34 17.64
N LEU A 42 20.44 6.87 16.74
CA LEU A 42 21.88 7.00 16.95
C LEU A 42 22.18 7.91 18.15
N ILE A 43 21.55 9.08 18.20
CA ILE A 43 21.81 10.03 19.30
C ILE A 43 21.30 9.49 20.63
N GLU A 44 20.09 8.93 20.68
CA GLU A 44 19.53 8.38 21.91
C GLU A 44 20.32 7.13 22.38
N GLY A 45 20.76 6.29 21.43
CA GLY A 45 21.66 5.17 21.73
C GLY A 45 22.99 5.62 22.33
N LEU A 46 23.61 6.67 21.76
CA LEU A 46 24.90 7.21 22.28
C LEU A 46 24.77 7.88 23.67
N LYS A 47 23.56 8.38 24.02
CA LYS A 47 23.29 8.94 25.34
C LYS A 47 23.11 7.85 26.43
N CYS A 48 22.84 6.63 26.03
CA CYS A 48 22.56 5.55 26.95
C CYS A 48 23.84 4.96 27.58
N PRO A 49 23.79 4.43 28.80
CA PRO A 49 24.86 3.62 29.37
C PRO A 49 25.11 2.35 28.54
N ALA A 50 26.33 1.81 28.66
CA ALA A 50 26.65 0.50 28.08
C ALA A 50 25.63 -0.58 28.48
N GLY A 51 25.31 -1.48 27.55
CA GLY A 51 24.30 -2.53 27.75
C GLY A 51 22.86 -2.04 27.69
N SER A 52 22.62 -0.77 27.42
CA SER A 52 21.26 -0.26 27.15
C SER A 52 20.82 -0.54 25.71
N ALA A 53 19.51 -0.51 25.47
CA ALA A 53 18.93 -0.80 24.17
C ALA A 53 17.98 0.32 23.72
N VAL A 54 18.03 0.61 22.44
CA VAL A 54 17.05 1.39 21.70
C VAL A 54 16.48 0.55 20.56
N LEU A 55 15.25 0.82 20.16
CA LEU A 55 14.50 -0.03 19.24
C LEU A 55 13.96 0.75 18.06
N TYR A 56 14.11 0.21 16.86
CA TYR A 56 13.36 0.59 15.67
C TYR A 56 12.37 -0.51 15.30
N VAL A 57 11.13 -0.14 15.03
CA VAL A 57 10.07 -1.06 14.61
C VAL A 57 9.38 -0.54 13.36
N ALA A 58 9.24 -1.42 12.35
CA ALA A 58 8.38 -1.22 11.18
C ALA A 58 7.32 -2.35 11.11
N PRO A 59 6.32 -2.29 10.23
CA PRO A 59 5.26 -3.29 10.17
C PRO A 59 5.77 -4.73 10.02
N THR A 60 6.79 -4.93 9.19
CA THR A 60 7.43 -6.25 9.01
C THR A 60 8.96 -6.16 9.10
N GLN A 61 9.61 -7.31 9.40
CA GLN A 61 11.07 -7.37 9.45
C GLN A 61 11.73 -6.99 8.11
N GLY A 62 11.11 -7.38 6.98
CA GLY A 62 11.59 -7.02 5.65
C GLY A 62 11.54 -5.51 5.41
N GLN A 63 10.43 -4.87 5.77
CA GLN A 63 10.28 -3.41 5.69
C GLN A 63 11.25 -2.69 6.61
N ALA A 64 11.41 -3.14 7.86
CA ALA A 64 12.38 -2.58 8.80
C ALA A 64 13.79 -2.57 8.20
N ARG A 65 14.21 -3.67 7.60
CA ARG A 65 15.50 -3.77 6.91
C ARG A 65 15.61 -2.79 5.73
N GLN A 66 14.60 -2.75 4.88
CA GLN A 66 14.59 -1.94 3.68
C GLN A 66 14.59 -0.44 3.99
N ILE A 67 13.84 -0.01 5.00
CA ILE A 67 13.64 1.41 5.31
C ILE A 67 14.85 2.00 6.05
N ILE A 68 15.36 1.31 7.09
CA ILE A 68 16.25 1.98 8.05
C ILE A 68 17.67 1.44 8.08
N TRP A 69 17.90 0.15 7.71
CA TRP A 69 19.18 -0.51 7.93
C TRP A 69 20.35 0.22 7.30
N HIS A 70 20.26 0.52 6.01
CA HIS A 70 21.33 1.22 5.29
C HIS A 70 21.51 2.66 5.77
N VAL A 71 20.41 3.34 6.13
CA VAL A 71 20.45 4.71 6.65
C VAL A 71 21.18 4.76 8.00
N LEU A 72 20.95 3.78 8.89
CA LEU A 72 21.67 3.69 10.16
C LEU A 72 23.16 3.43 9.95
N LEU A 73 23.54 2.52 9.05
CA LEU A 73 24.94 2.23 8.76
C LEU A 73 25.68 3.41 8.13
N GLU A 74 25.02 4.13 7.24
CA GLU A 74 25.57 5.33 6.59
C GLU A 74 25.78 6.45 7.60
N LEU A 75 24.73 6.84 8.32
CA LEU A 75 24.78 7.95 9.28
C LEU A 75 25.60 7.63 10.52
N GLY A 76 25.61 6.38 10.94
CA GLY A 76 26.30 5.92 12.15
C GLY A 76 27.72 5.43 11.94
N ARG A 77 28.31 5.59 10.74
CA ARG A 77 29.60 5.00 10.35
C ARG A 77 30.71 5.20 11.38
N GLU A 78 30.78 6.36 12.00
CA GLU A 78 31.83 6.73 12.96
C GLU A 78 31.53 6.25 14.40
N VAL A 79 30.28 5.86 14.68
CA VAL A 79 29.81 5.50 16.04
C VAL A 79 29.33 4.07 16.17
N ILE A 80 29.35 3.31 15.09
CA ILE A 80 29.02 1.89 15.08
C ILE A 80 30.28 1.09 15.34
N SER A 81 30.27 0.29 16.40
CA SER A 81 31.35 -0.65 16.74
C SER A 81 31.20 -1.98 15.98
N SER A 82 29.99 -2.49 15.86
CA SER A 82 29.69 -3.70 15.09
C SER A 82 28.21 -3.74 14.62
N SER A 83 27.95 -4.52 13.59
CA SER A 83 26.60 -4.75 13.07
C SER A 83 26.41 -6.21 12.66
N HIS A 84 25.26 -6.78 12.98
CA HIS A 84 24.89 -8.15 12.66
C HIS A 84 23.66 -8.18 11.76
N VAL A 85 23.88 -8.40 10.47
CA VAL A 85 22.82 -8.34 9.44
C VAL A 85 21.72 -9.39 9.66
N ASN A 86 22.07 -10.59 10.11
CA ASN A 86 21.09 -11.66 10.31
C ASN A 86 20.17 -11.37 11.50
N ASN A 87 20.70 -10.84 12.57
CA ASN A 87 19.94 -10.47 13.77
C ASN A 87 19.35 -9.07 13.64
N MET A 88 19.85 -8.25 12.70
CA MET A 88 19.49 -6.83 12.56
C MET A 88 19.76 -6.03 13.85
N ASP A 89 20.95 -6.22 14.43
CA ASP A 89 21.42 -5.54 15.63
C ASP A 89 22.67 -4.70 15.29
N ILE A 90 22.75 -3.50 15.86
CA ILE A 90 23.88 -2.58 15.72
C ILE A 90 24.38 -2.22 17.11
N THR A 91 25.65 -2.47 17.36
CA THR A 91 26.30 -2.07 18.61
C THR A 91 27.06 -0.77 18.41
N LEU A 92 26.80 0.20 19.26
CA LEU A 92 27.46 1.51 19.23
C LEU A 92 28.78 1.47 20.04
N VAL A 93 29.65 2.47 19.80
CA VAL A 93 30.97 2.59 20.47
C VAL A 93 30.89 2.73 21.99
N ASN A 94 29.75 3.17 22.53
CA ASN A 94 29.50 3.22 23.99
C ASN A 94 28.95 1.90 24.55
N GLY A 95 28.79 0.85 23.72
CA GLY A 95 28.25 -0.45 24.14
C GLY A 95 26.73 -0.52 24.21
N ALA A 96 26.00 0.50 23.75
CA ALA A 96 24.55 0.43 23.58
C ALA A 96 24.19 -0.30 22.27
N THR A 97 23.01 -0.93 22.23
CA THR A 97 22.53 -1.69 21.07
C THR A 97 21.30 -1.07 20.45
N ILE A 98 21.29 -0.93 19.15
CA ILE A 98 20.10 -0.59 18.36
C ILE A 98 19.52 -1.90 17.79
N TYR A 99 18.31 -2.23 18.17
CA TYR A 99 17.55 -3.34 17.60
C TYR A 99 16.67 -2.83 16.46
N VAL A 100 16.67 -3.55 15.33
CA VAL A 100 15.79 -3.28 14.19
C VAL A 100 14.86 -4.46 14.00
N ARG A 101 13.56 -4.28 14.23
CA ARG A 101 12.59 -5.38 14.30
C ARG A 101 11.32 -5.09 13.47
N GLY A 102 10.60 -6.16 13.11
CA GLY A 102 9.25 -6.11 12.57
C GLY A 102 8.19 -6.26 13.66
N ALA A 103 7.10 -5.53 13.55
CA ALA A 103 5.95 -5.66 14.44
C ALA A 103 5.09 -6.89 14.16
N ASP A 104 5.34 -7.60 13.06
CA ASP A 104 4.69 -8.86 12.69
C ASP A 104 5.00 -10.01 13.67
N ARG A 105 6.07 -9.88 14.46
CA ARG A 105 6.47 -10.84 15.51
C ARG A 105 6.75 -10.13 16.82
N PRO A 106 5.75 -9.58 17.51
CA PRO A 106 5.94 -8.75 18.70
C PRO A 106 6.60 -9.50 19.85
N ASP A 107 6.43 -10.82 19.95
CA ASP A 107 7.04 -11.64 21.00
C ASP A 107 8.58 -11.63 20.97
N THR A 108 9.21 -11.36 19.84
CA THR A 108 10.67 -11.20 19.71
C THR A 108 11.21 -9.96 20.44
N LEU A 109 10.34 -9.06 20.83
CA LEU A 109 10.64 -7.82 21.54
C LEU A 109 10.49 -7.97 23.07
N ARG A 110 9.99 -9.10 23.57
CA ARG A 110 9.80 -9.35 25.00
C ARG A 110 11.15 -9.56 25.69
N GLY A 111 11.25 -9.11 26.92
CA GLY A 111 12.44 -9.30 27.77
C GLY A 111 13.57 -8.29 27.55
N VAL A 112 13.39 -7.30 26.69
CA VAL A 112 14.35 -6.21 26.47
C VAL A 112 13.86 -4.95 27.20
N SER A 113 14.71 -4.37 28.06
CA SER A 113 14.44 -3.08 28.69
C SER A 113 14.93 -1.95 27.79
N LEU A 114 14.02 -1.11 27.31
CA LEU A 114 14.28 -0.07 26.31
C LEU A 114 14.37 1.32 26.93
N THR A 115 15.28 2.14 26.40
CA THR A 115 15.40 3.56 26.74
C THR A 115 14.71 4.46 25.71
N TYR A 116 14.65 4.01 24.46
CA TYR A 116 14.00 4.72 23.37
C TYR A 116 13.45 3.73 22.34
N ALA A 117 12.30 4.08 21.74
CA ALA A 117 11.72 3.32 20.63
C ALA A 117 11.26 4.25 19.53
N VAL A 118 11.48 3.85 18.26
CA VAL A 118 10.90 4.46 17.09
C VAL A 118 9.98 3.44 16.43
N LEU A 119 8.70 3.80 16.28
CA LEU A 119 7.73 3.05 15.49
C LEU A 119 7.53 3.80 14.18
N ASP A 120 7.92 3.19 13.08
CA ASP A 120 7.83 3.77 11.73
C ASP A 120 6.72 3.09 10.92
N GLU A 121 6.08 3.83 10.03
CA GLU A 121 4.87 3.42 9.30
C GLU A 121 3.77 2.91 10.25
N VAL A 122 3.50 3.70 11.31
CA VAL A 122 2.61 3.36 12.43
C VAL A 122 1.22 2.96 11.98
N ALA A 123 0.70 3.56 10.90
CA ALA A 123 -0.62 3.25 10.36
C ALA A 123 -0.77 1.76 9.96
N ASP A 124 0.33 1.07 9.66
CA ASP A 124 0.35 -0.34 9.27
C ASP A 124 0.77 -1.28 10.41
N ILE A 125 1.17 -0.75 11.56
CA ILE A 125 1.49 -1.54 12.75
C ILE A 125 0.19 -1.85 13.51
N LYS A 126 0.06 -3.08 13.99
CA LYS A 126 -1.05 -3.45 14.86
C LYS A 126 -0.85 -2.84 16.26
N PRO A 127 -1.91 -2.25 16.87
CA PRO A 127 -1.80 -1.58 18.17
C PRO A 127 -1.27 -2.49 19.29
N GLU A 128 -1.51 -3.80 19.21
CA GLU A 128 -1.06 -4.77 20.22
C GLU A 128 0.47 -4.81 20.35
N ALA A 129 1.21 -4.51 19.29
CA ALA A 129 2.68 -4.45 19.36
C ALA A 129 3.15 -3.34 20.32
N TRP A 130 2.47 -2.20 20.30
CA TRP A 130 2.70 -1.11 21.22
C TRP A 130 2.17 -1.43 22.61
N GLU A 131 0.89 -1.74 22.73
CA GLU A 131 0.18 -1.85 24.01
C GLU A 131 0.69 -2.99 24.89
N GLN A 132 0.97 -4.15 24.28
CA GLN A 132 1.32 -5.36 25.03
C GLN A 132 2.81 -5.57 25.20
N VAL A 133 3.66 -4.98 24.34
CA VAL A 133 5.09 -5.31 24.32
C VAL A 133 5.96 -4.07 24.48
N ILE A 134 5.92 -3.11 23.54
CA ILE A 134 6.89 -2.01 23.50
C ILE A 134 6.67 -1.04 24.67
N ARG A 135 5.40 -0.74 24.98
CA ARG A 135 5.05 0.15 26.10
C ARG A 135 5.54 -0.39 27.44
N ALA A 136 5.44 -1.71 27.63
CA ALA A 136 5.96 -2.39 28.83
C ALA A 136 7.49 -2.33 28.88
N ALA A 137 8.19 -2.61 27.77
CA ALA A 137 9.65 -2.58 27.68
C ALA A 137 10.26 -1.19 27.98
N LEU A 138 9.51 -0.11 27.75
CA LEU A 138 9.91 1.27 28.06
C LEU A 138 9.63 1.66 29.53
N SER A 139 8.85 0.87 30.27
CA SER A 139 8.37 1.28 31.61
C SER A 139 9.48 1.30 32.65
N ASP A 140 10.38 0.30 32.63
CA ASP A 140 11.44 0.15 33.63
C ASP A 140 12.40 1.36 33.70
N LYS A 141 12.67 1.95 32.53
CA LYS A 141 13.62 3.07 32.39
C LYS A 141 12.95 4.41 32.14
N LYS A 142 11.62 4.48 32.26
CA LYS A 142 10.83 5.65 31.82
C LYS A 142 11.19 6.08 30.40
N GLY A 143 11.43 5.10 29.53
CA GLY A 143 11.86 5.30 28.15
C GLY A 143 10.86 6.12 27.35
N ARG A 144 11.35 6.71 26.25
CA ARG A 144 10.60 7.60 25.36
C ARG A 144 10.28 6.89 24.04
N ALA A 145 9.28 7.37 23.31
CA ALA A 145 8.98 6.83 21.99
C ALA A 145 8.65 7.92 20.97
N LEU A 146 8.99 7.61 19.71
CA LEU A 146 8.63 8.37 18.51
C LEU A 146 7.77 7.49 17.61
N PHE A 147 6.56 7.94 17.34
CA PHE A 147 5.62 7.36 16.38
C PHE A 147 5.66 8.20 15.12
N ILE A 148 5.97 7.60 13.98
CA ILE A 148 6.12 8.34 12.74
C ILE A 148 5.52 7.53 11.58
N GLY A 149 4.83 8.20 10.66
CA GLY A 149 4.23 7.53 9.51
C GLY A 149 3.47 8.47 8.60
N THR A 150 3.06 7.93 7.46
CA THR A 150 2.06 8.56 6.60
C THR A 150 0.68 8.09 7.06
N PRO A 151 -0.27 8.99 7.29
CA PRO A 151 -1.64 8.63 7.67
C PRO A 151 -2.31 7.69 6.66
N LYS A 152 -3.15 6.79 7.17
CA LYS A 152 -4.00 5.90 6.36
C LYS A 152 -5.41 5.86 6.96
N GLY A 153 -6.15 6.96 6.77
CA GLY A 153 -7.46 7.14 7.37
C GLY A 153 -7.40 7.26 8.91
N ARG A 154 -8.57 7.18 9.54
CA ARG A 154 -8.73 7.30 11.00
C ARG A 154 -8.61 5.94 11.67
N ASN A 155 -7.38 5.49 11.89
CA ASN A 155 -7.03 4.28 12.63
C ASN A 155 -6.36 4.63 13.97
N TRP A 156 -5.78 3.68 14.70
CA TRP A 156 -5.13 3.90 15.98
C TRP A 156 -3.98 4.93 15.93
N PHE A 157 -3.34 5.13 14.77
CA PHE A 157 -2.36 6.20 14.58
C PHE A 157 -3.01 7.60 14.65
N TYR A 158 -4.25 7.72 14.13
CA TYR A 158 -5.04 8.94 14.31
C TYR A 158 -5.40 9.17 15.78
N ASP A 159 -5.74 8.12 16.52
CA ASP A 159 -6.06 8.23 17.94
C ASP A 159 -4.86 8.72 18.75
N LEU A 160 -3.66 8.19 18.47
CA LEU A 160 -2.41 8.71 19.06
C LEU A 160 -2.13 10.15 18.66
N PHE A 161 -2.38 10.50 17.40
CA PHE A 161 -2.20 11.87 16.93
C PHE A 161 -3.14 12.85 17.63
N LYS A 162 -4.39 12.46 17.83
CA LYS A 162 -5.38 13.25 18.60
C LYS A 162 -4.97 13.41 20.05
N LEU A 163 -4.51 12.33 20.70
CA LEU A 163 -4.01 12.37 22.06
C LEU A 163 -2.87 13.39 22.21
N GLY A 164 -1.97 13.46 21.23
CA GLY A 164 -0.89 14.43 21.22
C GLY A 164 -1.31 15.88 20.89
N GLN A 165 -2.59 16.12 20.55
CA GLN A 165 -3.19 17.45 20.39
C GLN A 165 -3.93 17.94 21.65
N GLU A 166 -4.15 17.03 22.59
CA GLU A 166 -4.75 17.34 23.89
C GLU A 166 -3.69 17.93 24.83
N ASP A 167 -4.10 18.58 25.92
CA ASP A 167 -3.20 19.10 26.96
C ASP A 167 -2.67 17.93 27.84
N ASP A 168 -1.93 17.01 27.25
CA ASP A 168 -1.27 15.92 27.94
C ASP A 168 0.24 16.20 28.02
N ASN A 169 0.81 16.15 29.22
CA ASN A 169 2.23 16.43 29.43
C ASN A 169 3.17 15.38 28.85
N ASP A 170 2.69 14.14 28.64
CA ASP A 170 3.49 13.04 28.12
C ASP A 170 3.40 12.87 26.59
N TRP A 171 2.40 13.43 25.95
CA TRP A 171 2.13 13.28 24.51
C TRP A 171 2.15 14.60 23.76
N LYS A 172 2.70 14.59 22.55
CA LYS A 172 2.63 15.71 21.62
C LYS A 172 2.69 15.22 20.18
N SER A 173 1.91 15.84 19.32
CA SER A 173 1.86 15.49 17.91
C SER A 173 2.20 16.66 16.99
N TRP A 174 2.76 16.33 15.82
CA TRP A 174 3.11 17.25 14.75
C TRP A 174 2.59 16.72 13.43
N HIS A 175 2.29 17.65 12.55
CA HIS A 175 1.84 17.37 11.20
C HIS A 175 2.75 18.10 10.20
N PHE A 176 3.32 17.33 9.26
CA PHE A 176 4.18 17.84 8.20
C PHE A 176 3.76 17.27 6.85
N THR A 177 3.90 18.09 5.82
CA THR A 177 3.61 17.72 4.43
C THR A 177 4.91 17.44 3.67
N THR A 178 4.82 16.93 2.45
CA THR A 178 6.00 16.82 1.59
C THR A 178 6.66 18.17 1.30
N LYS A 179 5.90 19.28 1.36
CA LYS A 179 6.41 20.65 1.15
C LYS A 179 7.37 21.13 2.26
N ASP A 180 7.29 20.50 3.43
CA ASP A 180 8.18 20.85 4.56
C ASP A 180 9.60 20.28 4.38
N ASN A 181 9.85 19.51 3.31
CA ASN A 181 11.19 19.13 2.90
C ASN A 181 11.70 20.07 1.78
N PRO A 182 12.62 20.99 2.10
CA PRO A 182 13.14 21.96 1.12
C PRO A 182 14.01 21.32 0.02
N LEU A 183 14.36 20.04 0.14
CA LEU A 183 15.14 19.30 -0.84
C LEU A 183 14.25 18.71 -1.97
N ILE A 184 12.94 18.80 -1.86
CA ILE A 184 12.00 18.36 -2.89
C ILE A 184 11.65 19.54 -3.77
N ASP A 185 11.83 19.37 -5.09
CA ASP A 185 11.43 20.38 -6.06
C ASP A 185 9.90 20.56 -6.02
N PRO A 186 9.39 21.79 -5.84
CA PRO A 186 7.95 22.04 -5.85
C PRO A 186 7.26 21.58 -7.13
N SER A 187 7.94 21.56 -8.27
CA SER A 187 7.39 21.09 -9.54
C SER A 187 7.01 19.60 -9.50
N GLU A 188 7.76 18.78 -8.76
CA GLU A 188 7.45 17.36 -8.57
C GLU A 188 6.15 17.17 -7.78
N ILE A 189 5.91 18.02 -6.77
CA ILE A 189 4.68 17.98 -5.98
C ILE A 189 3.48 18.37 -6.85
N GLU A 190 3.62 19.39 -7.69
CA GLU A 190 2.57 19.81 -8.61
C GLU A 190 2.33 18.78 -9.74
N ALA A 191 3.38 18.10 -10.22
CA ALA A 191 3.26 17.01 -11.18
C ALA A 191 2.50 15.81 -10.56
N ALA A 192 2.84 15.43 -9.33
CA ALA A 192 2.12 14.38 -8.61
C ALA A 192 0.64 14.73 -8.41
N LYS A 193 0.33 15.99 -8.06
CA LYS A 193 -1.05 16.47 -7.91
C LYS A 193 -1.88 16.34 -9.18
N LYS A 194 -1.27 16.50 -10.36
CA LYS A 194 -1.95 16.37 -11.65
C LYS A 194 -2.25 14.92 -12.07
N THR A 195 -1.50 13.97 -11.53
CA THR A 195 -1.56 12.57 -11.97
C THR A 195 -2.19 11.64 -10.95
N MET A 196 -2.20 12.03 -9.67
CA MET A 196 -2.79 11.26 -8.58
C MET A 196 -4.25 11.68 -8.35
N SER A 197 -5.05 10.80 -7.73
CA SER A 197 -6.35 11.20 -7.21
C SER A 197 -6.18 12.23 -6.09
N SER A 198 -7.16 13.12 -5.95
CA SER A 198 -7.17 14.11 -4.87
C SER A 198 -7.05 13.47 -3.48
N PHE A 199 -7.68 12.31 -3.29
CA PHE A 199 -7.58 11.53 -2.05
C PHE A 199 -6.15 11.03 -1.81
N SER A 200 -5.56 10.35 -2.81
CA SER A 200 -4.19 9.83 -2.70
C SER A 200 -3.17 10.94 -2.49
N PHE A 201 -3.33 12.08 -3.19
CA PHE A 201 -2.46 13.22 -3.00
C PHE A 201 -2.56 13.80 -1.59
N LYS A 202 -3.79 13.99 -1.07
CA LYS A 202 -4.01 14.46 0.31
C LYS A 202 -3.38 13.50 1.32
N GLN A 203 -3.57 12.20 1.17
CA GLN A 203 -3.02 11.20 2.08
C GLN A 203 -1.50 11.16 2.04
N GLU A 204 -0.91 10.99 0.85
CA GLU A 204 0.53 10.70 0.69
C GLU A 204 1.41 11.95 0.77
N TYR A 205 0.96 13.09 0.21
CA TYR A 205 1.76 14.31 0.17
C TYR A 205 1.38 15.31 1.26
N MET A 206 0.09 15.37 1.60
CA MET A 206 -0.39 16.32 2.60
C MET A 206 -0.56 15.68 3.99
N ALA A 207 -0.26 14.39 4.15
CA ALA A 207 -0.40 13.64 5.40
C ALA A 207 -1.79 13.75 6.03
N SER A 208 -2.86 13.79 5.22
CA SER A 208 -4.22 13.88 5.72
C SER A 208 -4.69 12.56 6.33
N PHE A 209 -5.37 12.65 7.48
CA PHE A 209 -6.10 11.55 8.09
C PHE A 209 -7.55 11.41 7.59
N ASP A 210 -7.94 12.20 6.58
CA ASP A 210 -9.29 12.10 6.05
C ASP A 210 -9.55 10.68 5.57
N ASN A 211 -10.69 10.15 5.99
CA ASN A 211 -11.20 8.95 5.34
C ASN A 211 -11.71 9.36 3.95
N ALA A 212 -11.64 8.45 3.02
CA ALA A 212 -12.45 8.57 1.82
C ALA A 212 -13.91 8.78 2.28
N GLY A 213 -14.42 9.98 2.10
CA GLY A 213 -15.80 10.33 2.49
C GLY A 213 -16.82 9.74 1.52
N SER A 214 -18.09 10.03 1.74
CA SER A 214 -19.20 9.59 0.88
C SER A 214 -19.13 10.06 -0.60
N ASP A 215 -18.13 10.89 -0.94
CA ASP A 215 -17.92 11.44 -2.30
C ASP A 215 -16.62 10.90 -2.91
N ILE A 216 -16.35 9.62 -2.76
CA ILE A 216 -15.13 9.01 -3.34
C ILE A 216 -15.20 9.00 -4.84
N PHE A 217 -16.33 8.65 -5.39
CA PHE A 217 -16.64 8.72 -6.81
C PHE A 217 -17.81 9.68 -7.01
N LYS A 218 -17.69 10.56 -7.98
CA LYS A 218 -18.71 11.56 -8.30
C LYS A 218 -19.32 11.29 -9.66
N GLU A 219 -20.63 11.49 -9.75
CA GLU A 219 -21.35 11.31 -11.00
C GLU A 219 -20.79 12.20 -12.13
N GLU A 220 -20.36 13.41 -11.80
CA GLU A 220 -19.75 14.35 -12.77
C GLU A 220 -18.44 13.85 -13.42
N TRP A 221 -17.78 12.83 -12.83
CA TRP A 221 -16.56 12.22 -13.37
C TRP A 221 -16.84 11.11 -14.38
N ILE A 222 -18.08 10.62 -14.43
CA ILE A 222 -18.46 9.52 -15.31
C ILE A 222 -18.51 10.04 -16.75
N LYS A 223 -17.77 9.37 -17.62
CA LYS A 223 -17.73 9.67 -19.05
C LYS A 223 -18.17 8.46 -19.86
N TYR A 224 -18.97 8.73 -20.86
CA TYR A 224 -19.42 7.75 -21.84
C TYR A 224 -18.76 8.04 -23.19
N GLY A 225 -18.56 7.01 -23.99
CA GLY A 225 -17.98 7.16 -25.31
C GLY A 225 -18.08 5.91 -26.16
N GLU A 226 -17.52 6.02 -27.36
CA GLU A 226 -17.40 4.93 -28.31
C GLU A 226 -16.05 4.20 -28.15
N GLU A 227 -16.00 2.95 -28.62
CA GLU A 227 -14.81 2.13 -28.56
C GLU A 227 -13.66 2.75 -29.37
N PRO A 228 -12.47 2.97 -28.77
CA PRO A 228 -11.32 3.45 -29.51
C PRO A 228 -10.85 2.43 -30.54
N GLU A 229 -10.38 2.90 -31.69
CA GLU A 229 -9.88 2.05 -32.77
C GLU A 229 -8.67 1.24 -32.33
N TYR A 230 -7.73 1.87 -31.60
CA TYR A 230 -6.49 1.25 -31.13
C TYR A 230 -6.49 0.98 -29.63
N GLY A 231 -5.81 -0.08 -29.23
CA GLY A 231 -5.68 -0.49 -27.84
C GLY A 231 -5.76 -2.02 -27.67
N SER A 232 -5.40 -2.49 -26.50
CA SER A 232 -5.39 -3.93 -26.17
C SER A 232 -6.45 -4.24 -25.13
N TYR A 233 -7.13 -5.38 -25.32
CA TYR A 233 -8.11 -5.84 -24.34
C TYR A 233 -7.46 -6.57 -23.17
N TYR A 234 -8.00 -6.33 -22.00
CA TYR A 234 -7.71 -7.03 -20.75
C TYR A 234 -9.03 -7.46 -20.12
N ILE A 235 -9.01 -8.62 -19.47
CA ILE A 235 -10.16 -9.14 -18.76
C ILE A 235 -9.75 -9.38 -17.31
N ALA A 236 -10.53 -8.91 -16.35
CA ALA A 236 -10.32 -9.16 -14.92
C ALA A 236 -11.58 -9.79 -14.31
N CYS A 237 -11.38 -10.88 -13.58
CA CYS A 237 -12.46 -11.66 -12.98
C CYS A 237 -12.36 -11.60 -11.44
N ASP A 238 -13.40 -11.09 -10.80
CA ASP A 238 -13.67 -11.24 -9.38
C ASP A 238 -14.69 -12.38 -9.21
N LEU A 239 -14.32 -13.43 -8.48
CA LEU A 239 -15.12 -14.65 -8.38
C LEU A 239 -15.87 -14.73 -7.05
N ALA A 240 -17.18 -14.82 -7.08
CA ALA A 240 -18.01 -15.07 -5.88
C ALA A 240 -18.00 -16.55 -5.44
N GLY A 241 -18.20 -16.77 -4.14
CA GLY A 241 -18.23 -18.13 -3.56
C GLY A 241 -19.40 -18.97 -4.07
N PHE A 242 -19.09 -20.10 -4.68
CA PHE A 242 -20.09 -21.01 -5.26
C PHE A 242 -20.85 -21.87 -4.25
N GLU A 243 -20.28 -22.10 -3.06
CA GLU A 243 -20.87 -23.01 -2.06
C GLU A 243 -21.90 -22.35 -1.13
N GLU A 244 -21.83 -21.05 -0.94
CA GLU A 244 -22.77 -20.33 -0.07
C GLU A 244 -24.16 -20.20 -0.69
N VAL A 245 -24.26 -20.27 -2.02
CA VAL A 245 -25.53 -20.14 -2.74
C VAL A 245 -26.53 -21.26 -2.37
N ALA A 246 -26.07 -22.47 -2.06
CA ALA A 246 -26.95 -23.61 -1.73
C ALA A 246 -27.37 -23.64 -0.25
N LYS A 247 -26.59 -23.10 0.68
CA LYS A 247 -26.82 -23.19 2.12
C LYS A 247 -27.45 -21.93 2.74
N GLN A 248 -27.25 -20.76 2.15
CA GLN A 248 -27.74 -19.48 2.69
C GLN A 248 -29.06 -19.00 2.06
N ALA A 249 -29.50 -19.57 0.95
CA ALA A 249 -30.80 -19.24 0.34
C ALA A 249 -32.00 -19.47 1.28
N ALA A 250 -31.82 -20.22 2.36
CA ALA A 250 -32.87 -20.52 3.31
C ALA A 250 -32.98 -19.56 4.49
N ASN A 251 -31.94 -18.75 4.82
CA ASN A 251 -31.90 -18.06 6.12
C ASN A 251 -31.35 -16.65 6.20
N SER A 252 -31.05 -15.91 5.13
CA SER A 252 -30.59 -14.53 5.32
C SER A 252 -31.09 -13.56 4.25
N LYS A 253 -31.56 -12.39 4.70
CA LYS A 253 -31.84 -11.18 3.90
C LYS A 253 -30.55 -10.48 3.40
N LYS A 254 -29.38 -11.11 3.47
CA LYS A 254 -28.13 -10.57 2.90
C LYS A 254 -28.12 -10.84 1.40
N ARG A 255 -27.93 -9.79 0.61
CA ARG A 255 -27.57 -9.93 -0.81
C ARG A 255 -26.27 -10.73 -0.86
N LEU A 256 -26.24 -11.76 -1.69
CA LEU A 256 -25.07 -12.62 -1.92
C LEU A 256 -24.14 -11.94 -2.93
N ASP A 257 -22.84 -12.11 -2.77
CA ASP A 257 -21.82 -11.60 -3.70
C ASP A 257 -22.01 -12.15 -5.11
N GLN A 258 -21.62 -11.39 -6.10
CA GLN A 258 -21.75 -11.72 -7.52
C GLN A 258 -20.37 -11.90 -8.16
N THR A 259 -20.24 -12.88 -9.06
CA THR A 259 -19.08 -12.96 -9.94
C THR A 259 -19.16 -11.81 -10.93
N ALA A 260 -18.06 -11.06 -11.11
CA ALA A 260 -17.95 -9.97 -12.05
C ALA A 260 -16.75 -10.17 -13.00
N ILE A 261 -16.96 -9.96 -14.29
CA ILE A 261 -15.97 -10.07 -15.36
C ILE A 261 -15.90 -8.74 -16.09
N SER A 262 -14.87 -7.95 -15.78
CA SER A 262 -14.63 -6.66 -16.43
C SER A 262 -13.84 -6.85 -17.72
N ILE A 263 -14.35 -6.31 -18.83
CA ILE A 263 -13.73 -6.33 -20.15
C ILE A 263 -13.36 -4.90 -20.53
N VAL A 264 -12.06 -4.64 -20.61
CA VAL A 264 -11.52 -3.29 -20.77
C VAL A 264 -10.52 -3.23 -21.90
N LYS A 265 -10.65 -2.25 -22.78
CA LYS A 265 -9.65 -1.91 -23.79
C LYS A 265 -8.78 -0.76 -23.27
N VAL A 266 -7.48 -1.01 -23.15
CA VAL A 266 -6.50 -0.02 -22.69
C VAL A 266 -5.78 0.54 -23.90
N THR A 267 -5.79 1.85 -24.06
CA THR A 267 -5.12 2.55 -25.14
C THR A 267 -3.67 2.86 -24.81
N GLU A 268 -2.82 3.17 -25.78
CA GLU A 268 -1.40 3.49 -25.59
C GLU A 268 -1.17 4.70 -24.67
N ASP A 269 -2.09 5.67 -24.65
CA ASP A 269 -2.06 6.82 -23.73
C ASP A 269 -2.58 6.50 -22.32
N GLY A 270 -2.86 5.22 -22.04
CA GLY A 270 -3.26 4.70 -20.72
C GLY A 270 -4.72 4.99 -20.35
N LYS A 271 -5.60 5.33 -21.29
CA LYS A 271 -7.04 5.40 -21.04
C LYS A 271 -7.67 4.02 -21.08
N TRP A 272 -8.68 3.83 -20.27
CA TRP A 272 -9.46 2.61 -20.18
C TRP A 272 -10.82 2.83 -20.80
N PHE A 273 -11.12 2.08 -21.82
CA PHE A 273 -12.47 1.97 -22.36
C PHE A 273 -13.11 0.70 -21.79
N VAL A 274 -14.08 0.85 -20.92
CA VAL A 274 -14.81 -0.27 -20.32
C VAL A 274 -15.86 -0.72 -21.30
N LYS A 275 -15.58 -1.83 -22.00
CA LYS A 275 -16.48 -2.39 -23.01
C LYS A 275 -17.77 -2.87 -22.40
N LYS A 276 -17.66 -3.69 -21.33
CA LYS A 276 -18.75 -4.13 -20.47
C LYS A 276 -18.23 -4.78 -19.20
N ILE A 277 -19.10 -4.92 -18.20
CA ILE A 277 -18.90 -5.78 -17.05
C ILE A 277 -19.99 -6.83 -17.07
N ASP A 278 -19.62 -8.09 -17.31
CA ASP A 278 -20.55 -9.22 -17.25
C ASP A 278 -20.61 -9.70 -15.78
N TYR A 279 -21.78 -9.78 -15.19
CA TYR A 279 -21.91 -10.09 -13.76
C TYR A 279 -23.13 -10.96 -13.48
N GLY A 280 -23.06 -11.73 -12.41
CA GLY A 280 -24.15 -12.60 -12.00
C GLY A 280 -23.72 -13.66 -11.00
N ARG A 281 -24.68 -14.53 -10.68
CA ARG A 281 -24.47 -15.68 -9.80
C ARG A 281 -24.48 -16.95 -10.62
N TRP A 282 -23.27 -17.37 -11.01
CA TRP A 282 -23.06 -18.51 -11.89
C TRP A 282 -22.37 -19.64 -11.14
N ASP A 283 -22.62 -20.85 -11.57
CA ASP A 283 -21.84 -21.99 -11.12
C ASP A 283 -20.42 -21.98 -11.77
N ILE A 284 -19.57 -22.90 -11.32
CA ILE A 284 -18.18 -23.00 -11.80
C ILE A 284 -18.13 -23.20 -13.32
N ARG A 285 -19.01 -24.01 -13.90
CA ARG A 285 -19.02 -24.33 -15.32
C ARG A 285 -19.49 -23.16 -16.15
N GLU A 286 -20.57 -22.51 -15.73
CA GLU A 286 -21.08 -21.31 -16.40
C GLU A 286 -20.06 -20.17 -16.35
N THR A 287 -19.42 -19.97 -15.21
CA THR A 287 -18.33 -18.99 -15.06
C THR A 287 -17.19 -19.26 -16.04
N ALA A 288 -16.74 -20.52 -16.15
CA ALA A 288 -15.69 -20.89 -17.11
C ALA A 288 -16.13 -20.66 -18.58
N VAL A 289 -17.39 -20.95 -18.92
CA VAL A 289 -17.93 -20.68 -20.27
C VAL A 289 -17.96 -19.19 -20.57
N ARG A 290 -18.39 -18.34 -19.63
CA ARG A 290 -18.43 -16.87 -19.81
C ARG A 290 -17.04 -16.27 -19.98
N ILE A 291 -16.07 -16.72 -19.20
CA ILE A 291 -14.68 -16.31 -19.37
C ILE A 291 -14.17 -16.75 -20.76
N LEU A 292 -14.44 -17.99 -21.20
CA LEU A 292 -14.04 -18.45 -22.53
C LEU A 292 -14.68 -17.58 -23.64
N MET A 293 -15.98 -17.28 -23.55
CA MET A 293 -16.66 -16.42 -24.51
C MET A 293 -15.99 -15.04 -24.58
N ALA A 294 -15.69 -14.43 -23.44
CA ALA A 294 -14.98 -13.14 -23.38
C ALA A 294 -13.58 -13.25 -24.04
N ILE A 295 -12.83 -14.33 -23.80
CA ILE A 295 -11.53 -14.57 -24.45
C ILE A 295 -11.68 -14.68 -25.97
N ARG A 296 -12.67 -15.45 -26.43
CA ARG A 296 -12.92 -15.65 -27.87
C ARG A 296 -13.30 -14.36 -28.58
N ASP A 297 -14.20 -13.59 -27.97
CA ASP A 297 -14.83 -12.43 -28.61
C ASP A 297 -13.89 -11.21 -28.59
N TYR A 298 -13.09 -11.03 -27.55
CA TYR A 298 -12.23 -9.87 -27.36
C TYR A 298 -10.73 -10.12 -27.54
N ARG A 299 -10.28 -11.36 -27.57
CA ARG A 299 -8.86 -11.76 -27.72
C ARG A 299 -7.92 -10.94 -26.83
N PRO A 300 -8.11 -10.97 -25.51
CA PRO A 300 -7.35 -10.15 -24.58
C PRO A 300 -5.87 -10.54 -24.54
N LEU A 301 -4.99 -9.59 -24.28
CA LEU A 301 -3.57 -9.84 -23.99
C LEU A 301 -3.40 -10.67 -22.73
N ALA A 302 -4.20 -10.40 -21.70
CA ALA A 302 -4.18 -11.17 -20.47
C ALA A 302 -5.57 -11.24 -19.85
N VAL A 303 -5.82 -12.36 -19.14
CA VAL A 303 -7.01 -12.57 -18.31
C VAL A 303 -6.55 -12.75 -16.88
N GLY A 304 -6.89 -11.82 -16.01
CA GLY A 304 -6.64 -11.89 -14.58
C GLY A 304 -7.77 -12.61 -13.87
N ILE A 305 -7.42 -13.53 -12.99
CA ILE A 305 -8.38 -14.20 -12.10
C ILE A 305 -7.83 -14.11 -10.67
N GLU A 306 -8.68 -13.70 -9.73
CA GLU A 306 -8.30 -13.59 -8.33
C GLU A 306 -7.75 -14.91 -7.79
N LYS A 307 -6.58 -14.82 -7.14
CA LYS A 307 -5.89 -15.99 -6.57
C LYS A 307 -6.65 -16.54 -5.37
N GLY A 308 -7.00 -17.83 -5.42
CA GLY A 308 -7.70 -18.47 -4.31
C GLY A 308 -8.33 -19.81 -4.67
N ALA A 309 -9.14 -20.35 -3.77
CA ALA A 309 -9.82 -21.62 -3.95
C ALA A 309 -10.77 -21.61 -5.16
N LEU A 310 -11.43 -20.48 -5.41
CA LEU A 310 -12.38 -20.32 -6.51
C LEU A 310 -11.70 -20.38 -7.88
N LYS A 311 -10.52 -19.73 -8.04
CA LYS A 311 -9.70 -19.87 -9.23
C LYS A 311 -9.32 -21.32 -9.48
N ASN A 312 -8.87 -22.03 -8.44
CA ASN A 312 -8.47 -23.42 -8.55
C ASN A 312 -9.64 -24.34 -8.95
N ALA A 313 -10.86 -23.96 -8.61
CA ALA A 313 -12.07 -24.69 -9.03
C ALA A 313 -12.46 -24.39 -10.49
N VAL A 314 -12.31 -23.16 -10.97
CA VAL A 314 -12.70 -22.73 -12.33
C VAL A 314 -11.66 -23.13 -13.37
N LEU A 315 -10.35 -23.03 -13.06
CA LEU A 315 -9.26 -23.22 -14.01
C LEU A 315 -9.29 -24.56 -14.76
N PRO A 316 -9.56 -25.73 -14.15
CA PRO A 316 -9.60 -27.00 -14.89
C PRO A 316 -10.68 -27.00 -15.98
N TYR A 317 -11.87 -26.47 -15.68
CA TYR A 317 -12.96 -26.34 -16.66
C TYR A 317 -12.61 -25.36 -17.77
N LEU A 318 -12.05 -24.20 -17.41
CA LEU A 318 -11.63 -23.20 -18.38
C LEU A 318 -10.54 -23.75 -19.31
N SER A 319 -9.53 -24.43 -18.77
CA SER A 319 -8.45 -25.02 -19.54
C SER A 319 -8.95 -26.10 -20.52
N ASP A 320 -9.91 -26.94 -20.11
CA ASP A 320 -10.52 -27.92 -20.99
C ASP A 320 -11.35 -27.26 -22.10
N LEU A 321 -12.09 -26.22 -21.78
CA LEU A 321 -12.87 -25.44 -22.74
C LEU A 321 -11.97 -24.71 -23.74
N MET A 322 -10.88 -24.09 -23.28
CA MET A 322 -9.88 -23.44 -24.15
C MET A 322 -9.29 -24.45 -25.15
N ARG A 323 -8.92 -25.63 -24.69
CA ARG A 323 -8.38 -26.69 -25.52
C ARG A 323 -9.40 -27.20 -26.54
N LYS A 324 -10.65 -27.46 -26.13
CA LYS A 324 -11.72 -27.94 -27.00
C LYS A 324 -12.09 -26.97 -28.12
N ASN A 325 -12.03 -25.68 -27.83
CA ASN A 325 -12.40 -24.60 -28.77
C ASN A 325 -11.20 -24.01 -29.51
N ASN A 326 -9.97 -24.50 -29.23
CA ASN A 326 -8.72 -23.94 -29.76
C ASN A 326 -8.62 -22.40 -29.57
N VAL A 327 -9.01 -21.92 -28.35
CA VAL A 327 -8.98 -20.51 -27.95
C VAL A 327 -8.13 -20.42 -26.68
N TYR A 328 -7.08 -19.62 -26.73
CA TYR A 328 -6.12 -19.51 -25.62
C TYR A 328 -5.89 -18.05 -25.24
N SER A 329 -5.59 -17.80 -23.99
CA SER A 329 -5.14 -16.53 -23.45
C SER A 329 -4.19 -16.72 -22.29
N HIS A 330 -3.38 -15.73 -22.00
CA HIS A 330 -2.49 -15.71 -20.84
C HIS A 330 -3.31 -15.48 -19.56
N ILE A 331 -3.30 -16.45 -18.63
CA ILE A 331 -4.03 -16.37 -17.35
C ILE A 331 -3.09 -15.89 -16.25
N VAL A 332 -3.39 -14.75 -15.66
CA VAL A 332 -2.60 -14.09 -14.62
C VAL A 332 -3.26 -14.24 -13.25
N ASP A 333 -2.46 -14.42 -12.20
CA ASP A 333 -2.92 -14.39 -10.82
C ASP A 333 -3.11 -12.95 -10.34
N LEU A 334 -4.35 -12.58 -10.02
CA LEU A 334 -4.62 -11.32 -9.35
C LEU A 334 -4.49 -11.49 -7.84
N THR A 335 -3.92 -10.51 -7.18
CA THR A 335 -3.67 -10.56 -5.73
C THR A 335 -4.23 -9.33 -5.02
N HIS A 336 -4.69 -9.50 -3.79
CA HIS A 336 -5.10 -8.36 -2.97
C HIS A 336 -3.92 -7.50 -2.51
N GLY A 337 -2.68 -8.03 -2.59
CA GLY A 337 -1.54 -7.40 -1.94
C GLY A 337 -1.75 -7.28 -0.43
N ASN A 338 -1.00 -6.38 0.22
CA ASN A 338 -1.18 -6.07 1.65
C ASN A 338 -2.19 -4.94 1.90
N ARG A 339 -3.00 -4.55 0.89
CA ARG A 339 -3.96 -3.45 0.99
C ARG A 339 -5.36 -3.98 1.30
N LYS A 340 -6.16 -3.20 2.03
CA LYS A 340 -7.59 -3.47 2.19
C LYS A 340 -8.29 -3.34 0.83
N LYS A 341 -9.35 -4.12 0.59
CA LYS A 341 -10.14 -4.09 -0.65
C LYS A 341 -10.55 -2.66 -1.03
N ALA A 342 -11.11 -1.91 -0.08
CA ALA A 342 -11.54 -0.55 -0.31
C ALA A 342 -10.41 0.38 -0.78
N ASP A 343 -9.24 0.30 -0.15
CA ASP A 343 -8.09 1.12 -0.53
C ASP A 343 -7.63 0.79 -1.96
N ARG A 344 -7.64 -0.48 -2.35
CA ARG A 344 -7.28 -0.91 -3.71
C ARG A 344 -8.20 -0.31 -4.76
N ILE A 345 -9.54 -0.40 -4.56
CA ILE A 345 -10.53 0.14 -5.49
C ILE A 345 -10.34 1.65 -5.65
N ILE A 346 -10.18 2.38 -4.55
CA ILE A 346 -9.96 3.83 -4.57
C ILE A 346 -8.68 4.17 -5.35
N TRP A 347 -7.56 3.53 -5.00
CA TRP A 347 -6.27 3.79 -5.62
C TRP A 347 -6.27 3.53 -7.13
N SER A 348 -6.92 2.46 -7.54
CA SER A 348 -6.97 2.05 -8.94
C SER A 348 -7.92 2.92 -9.77
N LEU A 349 -9.10 3.27 -9.24
CA LEU A 349 -10.18 3.84 -10.04
C LEU A 349 -10.38 5.34 -9.87
N GLN A 350 -10.25 5.89 -8.63
CA GLN A 350 -10.67 7.27 -8.35
C GLN A 350 -9.97 8.30 -9.22
N GLY A 351 -8.63 8.27 -9.28
CA GLY A 351 -7.89 9.24 -10.09
C GLY A 351 -8.16 9.09 -11.59
N ARG A 352 -8.41 7.87 -12.06
CA ARG A 352 -8.75 7.64 -13.46
C ARG A 352 -10.12 8.20 -13.81
N PHE A 353 -11.13 8.05 -12.96
CA PHE A 353 -12.44 8.69 -13.15
C PHE A 353 -12.33 10.21 -13.04
N GLU A 354 -11.71 10.74 -12.00
CA GLU A 354 -11.53 12.18 -11.76
C GLU A 354 -10.87 12.89 -12.95
N HIS A 355 -9.87 12.25 -13.56
CA HIS A 355 -9.16 12.80 -14.72
C HIS A 355 -9.72 12.36 -16.07
N GLY A 356 -10.88 11.69 -16.09
CA GLY A 356 -11.56 11.23 -17.30
C GLY A 356 -10.75 10.23 -18.12
N ARG A 357 -9.97 9.39 -17.46
CA ARG A 357 -9.21 8.32 -18.08
C ARG A 357 -9.95 6.99 -18.13
N ILE A 358 -11.13 6.89 -17.51
CA ILE A 358 -12.07 5.79 -17.68
C ILE A 358 -13.26 6.29 -18.45
N ILE A 359 -13.59 5.58 -19.53
CA ILE A 359 -14.71 5.87 -20.42
C ILE A 359 -15.58 4.61 -20.47
N LEU A 360 -16.85 4.75 -20.15
CA LEU A 360 -17.83 3.66 -20.22
C LEU A 360 -18.42 3.59 -21.62
N ASN A 361 -18.63 2.38 -22.13
CA ASN A 361 -19.29 2.17 -23.42
C ASN A 361 -20.72 2.75 -23.40
N SER A 362 -21.02 3.68 -24.32
CA SER A 362 -22.33 4.34 -24.40
C SER A 362 -23.49 3.42 -24.83
N GLU A 363 -23.18 2.20 -25.31
CA GLU A 363 -24.16 1.22 -25.75
C GLU A 363 -24.61 0.25 -24.66
N GLU A 364 -23.96 0.25 -23.49
CA GLU A 364 -24.24 -0.68 -22.37
C GLU A 364 -25.01 0.00 -21.25
N ASP A 365 -25.72 -0.81 -20.49
CA ASP A 365 -26.39 -0.39 -19.25
C ASP A 365 -25.41 -0.45 -18.07
N TRP A 366 -25.29 0.67 -17.36
CA TRP A 366 -24.34 0.85 -16.26
C TRP A 366 -25.01 1.06 -14.90
N ASP A 367 -26.34 0.96 -14.79
CA ASP A 367 -27.06 1.32 -13.57
C ASP A 367 -26.53 0.56 -12.34
N GLU A 368 -26.39 -0.76 -12.40
CA GLU A 368 -25.86 -1.56 -11.28
C GLU A 368 -24.39 -1.20 -10.94
N PHE A 369 -23.57 -0.97 -11.95
CA PHE A 369 -22.17 -0.56 -11.74
C PHE A 369 -22.09 0.81 -11.08
N LEU A 370 -22.89 1.76 -11.54
CA LEU A 370 -22.91 3.12 -10.99
C LEU A 370 -23.48 3.15 -9.57
N ASP A 371 -24.50 2.36 -9.29
CA ASP A 371 -25.04 2.21 -7.93
C ASP A 371 -23.95 1.72 -6.97
N GLN A 372 -23.19 0.70 -7.35
CA GLN A 372 -22.09 0.20 -6.54
C GLN A 372 -20.95 1.21 -6.43
N LEU A 373 -20.57 1.88 -7.51
CA LEU A 373 -19.45 2.81 -7.55
C LEU A 373 -19.74 4.09 -6.76
N LEU A 374 -20.90 4.72 -6.96
CA LEU A 374 -21.25 6.00 -6.34
C LEU A 374 -21.59 5.85 -4.84
N MET A 375 -22.08 4.69 -4.44
CA MET A 375 -22.33 4.39 -3.03
C MET A 375 -21.11 3.84 -2.28
N PHE A 376 -20.04 3.54 -2.97
CA PHE A 376 -18.83 2.97 -2.37
C PHE A 376 -18.13 3.97 -1.41
N PRO A 377 -17.69 3.57 -0.20
CA PRO A 377 -17.71 2.25 0.45
C PRO A 377 -18.83 2.09 1.49
N ALA A 378 -20.06 2.42 1.15
CA ALA A 378 -21.18 2.35 2.10
C ALA A 378 -21.41 0.91 2.60
N LYS A 379 -21.65 0.75 3.90
CA LYS A 379 -21.92 -0.56 4.48
C LYS A 379 -23.23 -1.14 3.93
N GLY A 380 -23.15 -2.38 3.42
CA GLY A 380 -24.31 -3.10 2.90
C GLY A 380 -24.59 -2.91 1.40
N VAL A 381 -23.73 -2.18 0.71
CA VAL A 381 -23.69 -2.09 -0.75
C VAL A 381 -22.65 -3.07 -1.26
N HIS A 382 -22.94 -3.78 -2.36
CA HIS A 382 -21.98 -4.61 -3.06
C HIS A 382 -20.92 -3.74 -3.73
N ASP A 383 -19.72 -4.25 -3.88
CA ASP A 383 -18.61 -3.59 -4.56
C ASP A 383 -17.91 -4.51 -5.58
N ASP A 384 -18.60 -5.59 -5.96
CA ASP A 384 -18.04 -6.65 -6.82
C ASP A 384 -17.69 -6.13 -8.20
N LEU A 385 -18.52 -5.25 -8.77
CA LEU A 385 -18.28 -4.68 -10.10
C LEU A 385 -17.11 -3.67 -10.11
N PRO A 386 -17.06 -2.66 -9.20
CA PRO A 386 -15.89 -1.80 -9.06
C PRO A 386 -14.62 -2.58 -8.71
N ASP A 387 -14.73 -3.66 -7.92
CA ASP A 387 -13.60 -4.48 -7.54
C ASP A 387 -13.00 -5.19 -8.76
N SER A 388 -13.82 -5.88 -9.56
CA SER A 388 -13.35 -6.53 -10.79
C SER A 388 -12.68 -5.55 -11.75
N LEU A 389 -13.23 -4.33 -11.89
CA LEU A 389 -12.63 -3.27 -12.70
C LEU A 389 -11.29 -2.80 -12.15
N SER A 390 -11.15 -2.72 -10.81
CA SER A 390 -9.91 -2.28 -10.15
C SER A 390 -8.71 -3.18 -10.46
N TYR A 391 -8.93 -4.46 -10.71
CA TYR A 391 -7.89 -5.42 -11.04
C TYR A 391 -7.24 -5.22 -12.42
N ILE A 392 -7.88 -4.49 -13.32
CA ILE A 392 -7.27 -4.12 -14.62
C ILE A 392 -5.95 -3.38 -14.43
N ASP A 393 -5.79 -2.64 -13.33
CA ASP A 393 -4.53 -1.96 -13.00
C ASP A 393 -3.33 -2.92 -12.91
N GLN A 394 -3.53 -4.11 -12.35
CA GLN A 394 -2.46 -5.12 -12.26
C GLN A 394 -2.09 -5.71 -13.62
N LEU A 395 -3.05 -5.82 -14.55
CA LEU A 395 -2.84 -6.39 -15.88
C LEU A 395 -2.20 -5.39 -16.83
N ALA A 396 -2.63 -4.14 -16.80
CA ALA A 396 -2.15 -3.09 -17.68
C ALA A 396 -0.69 -2.71 -17.40
N VAL A 397 -0.23 -2.78 -16.14
CA VAL A 397 1.17 -2.50 -15.75
C VAL A 397 2.12 -3.60 -16.22
N THR A 398 1.70 -4.87 -16.17
CA THR A 398 2.57 -6.02 -16.53
C THR A 398 2.95 -6.00 -18.02
N SER A 399 2.08 -5.51 -18.90
CA SER A 399 2.33 -5.50 -20.34
C SER A 399 3.30 -4.40 -20.83
N TYR A 400 3.58 -3.38 -20.03
CA TYR A 400 4.58 -2.35 -20.36
C TYR A 400 6.02 -2.76 -20.03
N PHE A 401 6.22 -3.80 -19.22
CA PHE A 401 7.56 -4.28 -18.82
C PHE A 401 8.05 -5.49 -19.62
N GLU A 402 7.21 -6.14 -20.43
CA GLU A 402 7.64 -7.26 -21.28
C GLU A 402 8.13 -6.84 -22.67
N GLY A 403 8.22 -5.54 -22.98
CA GLY A 403 8.51 -5.03 -24.33
C GLY A 403 9.92 -4.48 -24.56
N GLU A 404 10.80 -4.42 -23.58
CA GLU A 404 12.20 -4.03 -23.75
C GLU A 404 13.12 -5.05 -23.06
N GLU A 405 13.30 -6.23 -23.65
CA GLU A 405 14.57 -6.90 -23.55
C GLU A 405 15.57 -6.07 -24.38
N ASP A 406 16.32 -5.21 -23.72
CA ASP A 406 17.52 -4.62 -24.31
C ASP A 406 18.48 -5.75 -24.67
N GLU A 407 18.48 -6.18 -25.92
CA GLU A 407 19.43 -7.17 -26.46
C GLU A 407 20.89 -6.69 -26.46
N ASP A 408 21.19 -5.52 -25.92
CA ASP A 408 22.52 -4.91 -25.96
C ASP A 408 23.21 -4.68 -24.60
N TRP A 409 22.78 -5.35 -23.53
CA TRP A 409 23.54 -5.29 -22.29
C TRP A 409 24.64 -6.36 -22.24
N THR A 410 25.80 -6.06 -22.81
CA THR A 410 27.04 -6.82 -22.53
C THR A 410 27.64 -6.30 -21.22
N PRO A 411 27.87 -7.17 -20.20
CA PRO A 411 28.56 -6.76 -18.99
C PRO A 411 29.94 -6.24 -19.35
N ILE A 412 30.24 -4.99 -19.02
CA ILE A 412 31.60 -4.47 -19.09
C ILE A 412 32.42 -5.21 -18.04
N ASP A 413 33.37 -5.99 -18.46
CA ASP A 413 34.34 -6.64 -17.57
C ASP A 413 35.20 -5.56 -16.91
N VAL A 414 34.93 -5.31 -15.64
CA VAL A 414 35.62 -4.27 -14.82
C VAL A 414 37.12 -4.62 -14.57
N ILE A 415 37.58 -5.82 -14.95
CA ILE A 415 38.94 -6.29 -14.71
C ILE A 415 39.86 -6.06 -15.92
N SER A 416 39.33 -6.04 -17.14
CA SER A 416 40.17 -5.98 -18.35
C SER A 416 40.33 -4.59 -18.97
N GLY A 417 39.49 -3.61 -18.64
CA GLY A 417 39.64 -2.23 -19.13
C GLY A 417 39.59 -2.07 -20.66
N VAL A 418 38.98 -3.01 -21.38
CA VAL A 418 38.78 -2.96 -22.84
C VAL A 418 37.29 -3.15 -23.15
#